data_9dd54ba36ec027ed87b6a34ad31f5401
#
_entry.id   9dd54ba36ec027ed87b6a34ad31f5401
#
_cell.length_a   1.000
_cell.length_b   1.000
_cell.length_c   1.000
_cell.angle_alpha   90.00
_cell.angle_beta   90.00
_cell.angle_gamma   90.00
#
_symmetry.space_group_name_H-M   'P 1'
#
loop_
_entity.id
_entity.type
_entity.pdbx_description
1 polymer ?
#
loop_
_entity_poly.entity_id
_entity_poly.type
_entity_poly.pdbx_seq_one_letter_code
_entity_poly.pdbx_strand_id
1 'polypeptide(L)'
;MGYHESLTEGRNAVLEAFRSGKTVDRLFVLDGCQDGPVKTILREAKKQDTMVQYVKKERLDQLSETKNHQGVIAYCAACEYAEVSDILENAKKKGEAPFIVLLDGIEDPHNLGAIIRTANQAGAHGVIIPKRRAVGLTATVARTSAGAVNYTPVAKVTNLVTVMEDLKKEGMWFVCADMDLSLIHISEPTRQAEI
;
A
#
# COMPACT_ATOMS: atom_id res chain seq x y z
N MET A 1 -12.72 11.34 -13.55
CA MET A 1 -12.23 9.96 -13.71
C MET A 1 -12.89 9.10 -12.64
N GLY A 2 -13.58 8.02 -13.01
CA GLY A 2 -14.18 7.10 -12.06
C GLY A 2 -13.12 6.10 -11.58
N TYR A 3 -12.82 6.08 -10.30
CA TYR A 3 -12.00 5.04 -9.70
C TYR A 3 -12.84 3.76 -9.58
N HIS A 4 -12.50 2.73 -10.30
CA HIS A 4 -13.11 1.42 -10.18
C HIS A 4 -12.14 0.48 -9.46
N GLU A 5 -12.60 -0.17 -8.41
CA GLU A 5 -11.91 -1.35 -7.90
C GLU A 5 -11.89 -2.36 -9.05
N SER A 6 -10.71 -2.72 -9.50
CA SER A 6 -10.62 -3.78 -10.48
C SER A 6 -10.51 -5.11 -9.75
N LEU A 7 -11.66 -5.61 -9.28
CA LEU A 7 -11.80 -7.02 -8.97
C LEU A 7 -11.57 -7.80 -10.26
N THR A 8 -10.59 -8.67 -10.26
CA THR A 8 -10.25 -9.49 -11.42
C THR A 8 -10.46 -10.94 -11.04
N GLU A 9 -11.38 -11.60 -11.75
CA GLU A 9 -11.80 -12.98 -11.47
C GLU A 9 -11.44 -13.92 -12.59
N GLY A 10 -11.08 -15.15 -12.22
CA GLY A 10 -10.73 -16.18 -13.17
C GLY A 10 -9.26 -16.18 -13.58
N ARG A 11 -8.78 -17.37 -13.95
CA ARG A 11 -7.35 -17.65 -14.12
C ARG A 11 -6.68 -16.82 -15.19
N ASN A 12 -7.32 -16.69 -16.34
CA ASN A 12 -6.76 -15.94 -17.46
C ASN A 12 -6.73 -14.44 -17.18
N ALA A 13 -7.81 -13.88 -16.62
CA ALA A 13 -7.88 -12.47 -16.29
C ALA A 13 -6.86 -12.07 -15.20
N VAL A 14 -6.72 -12.90 -14.16
CA VAL A 14 -5.74 -12.69 -13.11
C VAL A 14 -4.31 -12.78 -13.65
N LEU A 15 -4.02 -13.77 -14.50
CA LEU A 15 -2.71 -13.89 -15.13
C LEU A 15 -2.39 -12.68 -16.03
N GLU A 16 -3.38 -12.19 -16.76
CA GLU A 16 -3.24 -11.00 -17.60
C GLU A 16 -3.04 -9.72 -16.77
N ALA A 17 -3.70 -9.60 -15.62
CA ALA A 17 -3.45 -8.50 -14.70
C ALA A 17 -1.97 -8.43 -14.27
N PHE A 18 -1.36 -9.56 -13.94
CA PHE A 18 0.07 -9.62 -13.63
C PHE A 18 0.95 -9.29 -14.84
N ARG A 19 0.62 -9.77 -16.03
CA ARG A 19 1.39 -9.54 -17.27
C ARG A 19 1.31 -8.11 -17.79
N SER A 20 0.17 -7.46 -17.60
CA SER A 20 -0.05 -6.05 -18.00
C SER A 20 0.63 -5.05 -17.07
N GLY A 21 1.36 -5.51 -16.04
CA GLY A 21 2.05 -4.63 -15.09
C GLY A 21 1.14 -3.99 -14.04
N LYS A 22 -0.12 -4.41 -13.94
CA LYS A 22 -1.00 -3.94 -12.86
C LYS A 22 -0.49 -4.42 -11.52
N THR A 23 -0.49 -3.54 -10.54
CA THR A 23 -0.17 -3.91 -9.15
C THR A 23 -1.32 -4.68 -8.55
N VAL A 24 -1.09 -5.94 -8.22
CA VAL A 24 -2.05 -6.80 -7.53
C VAL A 24 -1.77 -6.72 -6.03
N ASP A 25 -2.66 -6.06 -5.29
CA ASP A 25 -2.52 -5.87 -3.84
C ASP A 25 -2.76 -7.16 -3.06
N ARG A 26 -3.75 -7.94 -3.50
CA ARG A 26 -4.14 -9.18 -2.82
C ARG A 26 -4.65 -10.21 -3.80
N LEU A 27 -4.19 -11.43 -3.66
CA LEU A 27 -4.60 -12.59 -4.44
C LEU A 27 -5.27 -13.62 -3.52
N PHE A 28 -6.51 -13.98 -3.80
CA PHE A 28 -7.22 -15.08 -3.16
C PHE A 28 -7.16 -16.31 -4.05
N VAL A 29 -6.76 -17.43 -3.48
CA VAL A 29 -6.62 -18.70 -4.17
C VAL A 29 -7.41 -19.76 -3.41
N LEU A 30 -8.13 -20.60 -4.13
CA LEU A 30 -8.84 -21.75 -3.56
C LEU A 30 -7.85 -22.69 -2.87
N ASP A 31 -8.14 -23.00 -1.61
CA ASP A 31 -7.30 -23.93 -0.84
C ASP A 31 -7.20 -25.29 -1.53
N GLY A 32 -5.99 -25.86 -1.58
CA GLY A 32 -5.69 -27.09 -2.28
C GLY A 32 -5.60 -27.00 -3.80
N CYS A 33 -5.88 -25.87 -4.43
CA CYS A 33 -5.78 -25.70 -5.87
C CYS A 33 -4.30 -25.51 -6.29
N GLN A 34 -3.73 -26.51 -6.99
CA GLN A 34 -2.32 -26.51 -7.43
C GLN A 34 -2.16 -26.91 -8.90
N ASP A 35 -3.16 -26.69 -9.74
CA ASP A 35 -3.05 -26.97 -11.17
C ASP A 35 -2.06 -26.02 -11.90
N GLY A 36 -1.70 -26.37 -13.14
CA GLY A 36 -0.69 -25.64 -13.91
C GLY A 36 -0.94 -24.13 -14.02
N PRO A 37 -2.14 -23.67 -14.40
CA PRO A 37 -2.47 -22.25 -14.46
C PRO A 37 -2.32 -21.51 -13.11
N VAL A 38 -2.79 -22.11 -12.01
CA VAL A 38 -2.68 -21.53 -10.68
C VAL A 38 -1.22 -21.46 -10.22
N LYS A 39 -0.41 -22.47 -10.51
CA LYS A 39 1.05 -22.43 -10.25
C LYS A 39 1.73 -21.27 -10.98
N THR A 40 1.30 -20.98 -12.21
CA THR A 40 1.84 -19.85 -12.97
C THR A 40 1.45 -18.52 -12.32
N ILE A 41 0.20 -18.35 -11.91
CA ILE A 41 -0.29 -17.17 -11.19
C ILE A 41 0.48 -16.97 -9.88
N LEU A 42 0.68 -18.03 -9.09
CA LEU A 42 1.43 -17.97 -7.84
C LEU A 42 2.90 -17.58 -8.06
N ARG A 43 3.51 -18.02 -9.16
CA ARG A 43 4.86 -17.59 -9.52
C ARG A 43 4.94 -16.11 -9.84
N GLU A 44 3.99 -15.57 -10.60
CA GLU A 44 3.93 -14.12 -10.88
C GLU A 44 3.62 -13.32 -9.59
N ALA A 45 2.70 -13.79 -8.75
CA ALA A 45 2.43 -13.19 -7.45
C ALA A 45 3.68 -13.14 -6.56
N LYS A 46 4.51 -14.19 -6.56
CA LYS A 46 5.77 -14.21 -5.83
C LYS A 46 6.79 -13.20 -6.37
N LYS A 47 6.86 -13.01 -7.69
CA LYS A 47 7.77 -12.02 -8.30
C LYS A 47 7.40 -10.58 -7.91
N GLN A 48 6.10 -10.27 -7.84
CA GLN A 48 5.60 -8.96 -7.45
C GLN A 48 5.43 -8.81 -5.92
N ASP A 49 5.81 -9.84 -5.14
CA ASP A 49 5.63 -9.88 -3.69
C ASP A 49 4.17 -9.60 -3.27
N THR A 50 3.23 -10.10 -4.06
CA THR A 50 1.79 -9.96 -3.83
C THR A 50 1.36 -10.80 -2.63
N MET A 51 0.49 -10.25 -1.79
CA MET A 51 -0.09 -10.99 -0.67
C MET A 51 -1.04 -12.08 -1.19
N VAL A 52 -0.70 -13.35 -0.95
CA VAL A 52 -1.53 -14.50 -1.32
C VAL A 52 -2.26 -15.02 -0.09
N GLN A 53 -3.57 -15.21 -0.20
CA GLN A 53 -4.42 -15.82 0.82
C GLN A 53 -5.11 -17.06 0.25
N TYR A 54 -4.91 -18.20 0.89
CA TYR A 54 -5.64 -19.42 0.57
C TYR A 54 -6.95 -19.40 1.34
N VAL A 55 -8.07 -19.63 0.62
CA VAL A 55 -9.42 -19.54 1.17
C VAL A 55 -10.30 -20.68 0.68
N LYS A 56 -11.33 -21.00 1.44
CA LYS A 56 -12.35 -21.97 1.03
C LYS A 56 -13.21 -21.43 -0.12
N LYS A 57 -13.87 -22.34 -0.85
CA LYS A 57 -14.73 -21.99 -1.98
C LYS A 57 -15.83 -21.00 -1.61
N GLU A 58 -16.47 -21.18 -0.46
CA GLU A 58 -17.54 -20.29 0.02
C GLU A 58 -17.05 -18.83 0.15
N ARG A 59 -15.79 -18.62 0.51
CA ARG A 59 -15.22 -17.28 0.59
C ARG A 59 -15.00 -16.66 -0.78
N LEU A 60 -14.55 -17.44 -1.76
CA LEU A 60 -14.43 -16.98 -3.15
C LEU A 60 -15.81 -16.66 -3.74
N ASP A 61 -16.80 -17.52 -3.49
CA ASP A 61 -18.18 -17.29 -3.95
C ASP A 61 -18.80 -16.00 -3.37
N GLN A 62 -18.43 -15.63 -2.12
CA GLN A 62 -18.84 -14.37 -1.49
C GLN A 62 -18.15 -13.14 -2.08
N LEU A 63 -16.88 -13.27 -2.45
CA LEU A 63 -16.07 -12.19 -3.01
C LEU A 63 -16.35 -11.97 -4.50
N SER A 64 -16.80 -13.01 -5.20
CA SER A 64 -17.01 -13.01 -6.65
C SER A 64 -18.27 -12.24 -7.05
N GLU A 65 -18.12 -11.32 -7.99
CA GLU A 65 -19.24 -10.59 -8.62
C GLU A 65 -19.89 -11.40 -9.75
N THR A 66 -19.07 -12.13 -10.51
CA THR A 66 -19.52 -12.88 -11.70
C THR A 66 -19.85 -14.34 -11.39
N LYS A 67 -19.49 -14.85 -10.21
CA LYS A 67 -19.58 -16.27 -9.82
C LYS A 67 -18.74 -17.22 -10.69
N ASN A 68 -17.84 -16.67 -11.50
CA ASN A 68 -16.96 -17.44 -12.39
C ASN A 68 -15.47 -17.25 -12.03
N HIS A 69 -15.15 -17.30 -10.74
CA HIS A 69 -13.81 -17.03 -10.23
C HIS A 69 -12.78 -18.12 -10.57
N GLN A 70 -13.17 -19.32 -10.98
CA GLN A 70 -12.27 -20.43 -11.34
C GLN A 70 -11.19 -20.76 -10.29
N GLY A 71 -11.47 -20.48 -9.01
CA GLY A 71 -10.56 -20.71 -7.89
C GLY A 71 -9.56 -19.58 -7.62
N VAL A 72 -9.64 -18.45 -8.33
CA VAL A 72 -8.75 -17.30 -8.12
C VAL A 72 -9.47 -15.96 -8.27
N ILE A 73 -9.16 -15.02 -7.36
CA ILE A 73 -9.63 -13.63 -7.39
C ILE A 73 -8.48 -12.72 -7.02
N ALA A 74 -8.27 -11.66 -7.78
CA ALA A 74 -7.25 -10.65 -7.53
C ALA A 74 -7.89 -9.28 -7.29
N TYR A 75 -7.41 -8.57 -6.28
CA TYR A 75 -7.68 -7.15 -6.07
C TYR A 75 -6.50 -6.35 -6.58
N CYS A 76 -6.73 -5.56 -7.61
CA CYS A 76 -5.71 -4.69 -8.18
C CYS A 76 -5.83 -3.29 -7.58
N ALA A 77 -4.69 -2.63 -7.39
CA ALA A 77 -4.64 -1.24 -6.95
C ALA A 77 -5.39 -0.32 -7.93
N ALA A 78 -6.12 0.66 -7.38
CA ALA A 78 -6.81 1.66 -8.18
C ALA A 78 -5.88 2.80 -8.65
N CYS A 79 -4.71 2.92 -8.01
CA CYS A 79 -3.66 3.88 -8.33
C CYS A 79 -2.30 3.17 -8.27
N GLU A 80 -1.33 3.70 -9.00
CA GLU A 80 0.04 3.19 -8.96
C GLU A 80 0.72 3.55 -7.63
N TYR A 81 1.57 2.65 -7.14
CA TYR A 81 2.47 2.92 -6.03
C TYR A 81 3.75 3.54 -6.55
N ALA A 82 4.32 4.42 -5.73
CA ALA A 82 5.65 4.98 -5.93
C ALA A 82 6.70 4.18 -5.15
N GLU A 83 7.96 4.37 -5.49
CA GLU A 83 9.08 3.93 -4.66
C GLU A 83 9.43 5.00 -3.63
N VAL A 84 10.10 4.61 -2.53
CA VAL A 84 10.55 5.57 -1.50
C VAL A 84 11.52 6.60 -2.11
N SER A 85 12.36 6.17 -3.05
CA SER A 85 13.27 7.03 -3.82
C SER A 85 12.53 8.13 -4.59
N ASP A 86 11.36 7.83 -5.15
CA ASP A 86 10.57 8.82 -5.90
C ASP A 86 10.04 9.93 -4.97
N ILE A 87 9.66 9.55 -3.74
CA ILE A 87 9.23 10.51 -2.71
C ILE A 87 10.36 11.47 -2.34
N LEU A 88 11.56 10.93 -2.12
CA LEU A 88 12.76 11.72 -1.79
C LEU A 88 13.17 12.61 -2.96
N GLU A 89 13.12 12.10 -4.18
CA GLU A 89 13.42 12.88 -5.38
C GLU A 89 12.42 14.02 -5.58
N ASN A 90 11.15 13.81 -5.25
CA ASN A 90 10.12 14.84 -5.30
C ASN A 90 10.43 16.00 -4.34
N ALA A 91 10.84 15.72 -3.10
CA ALA A 91 11.28 16.73 -2.16
C ALA A 91 12.51 17.50 -2.68
N LYS A 92 13.50 16.78 -3.21
CA LYS A 92 14.70 17.36 -3.79
C LYS A 92 14.39 18.27 -4.97
N LYS A 93 13.49 17.88 -5.87
CA LYS A 93 13.05 18.70 -7.02
C LYS A 93 12.39 20.00 -6.59
N LYS A 94 11.69 20.01 -5.45
CA LYS A 94 11.09 21.21 -4.86
C LYS A 94 12.09 22.07 -4.08
N GLY A 95 13.29 21.56 -3.80
CA GLY A 95 14.27 22.22 -2.94
C GLY A 95 13.85 22.28 -1.47
N GLU A 96 13.03 21.35 -1.04
CA GLU A 96 12.45 21.28 0.31
C GLU A 96 13.05 20.11 1.10
N ALA A 97 13.08 20.24 2.43
CA ALA A 97 13.40 19.11 3.31
C ALA A 97 12.31 18.04 3.18
N PRO A 98 12.66 16.74 3.07
CA PRO A 98 11.66 15.68 2.93
C PRO A 98 10.71 15.65 4.13
N PHE A 99 9.41 15.77 3.85
CA PHE A 99 8.34 15.55 4.81
C PHE A 99 7.54 14.33 4.37
N ILE A 100 7.61 13.24 5.12
CA ILE A 100 7.04 11.93 4.78
C ILE A 100 6.17 11.45 5.94
N VAL A 101 5.00 10.93 5.62
CA VAL A 101 4.09 10.31 6.60
C VAL A 101 4.21 8.79 6.51
N LEU A 102 4.67 8.15 7.60
CA LEU A 102 4.71 6.70 7.71
C LEU A 102 3.49 6.23 8.50
N LEU A 103 2.78 5.25 7.97
CA LEU A 103 1.57 4.71 8.58
C LEU A 103 1.77 3.24 8.92
N ASP A 104 1.52 2.85 10.16
CA ASP A 104 1.49 1.46 10.59
C ASP A 104 0.07 1.06 11.00
N GLY A 105 -0.38 -0.09 10.52
CA GLY A 105 -1.64 -0.69 10.94
C GLY A 105 -2.92 0.02 10.46
N ILE A 106 -2.88 0.85 9.42
CA ILE A 106 -4.08 1.49 8.86
C ILE A 106 -4.80 0.52 7.92
N GLU A 107 -5.84 -0.12 8.40
CA GLU A 107 -6.60 -1.15 7.67
C GLU A 107 -7.91 -0.62 7.05
N ASP A 108 -8.44 0.50 7.55
CA ASP A 108 -9.66 1.11 7.02
C ASP A 108 -9.33 2.04 5.83
N PRO A 109 -9.96 1.81 4.65
CA PRO A 109 -9.73 2.62 3.47
C PRO A 109 -10.19 4.08 3.62
N HIS A 110 -11.20 4.36 4.46
CA HIS A 110 -11.64 5.73 4.72
C HIS A 110 -10.57 6.50 5.50
N ASN A 111 -9.96 5.86 6.50
CA ASN A 111 -8.88 6.45 7.28
C ASN A 111 -7.66 6.71 6.41
N LEU A 112 -7.22 5.74 5.60
CA LEU A 112 -6.09 5.94 4.69
C LEU A 112 -6.34 7.10 3.72
N GLY A 113 -7.52 7.16 3.11
CA GLY A 113 -7.86 8.25 2.20
C GLY A 113 -7.88 9.63 2.89
N ALA A 114 -8.43 9.71 4.10
CA ALA A 114 -8.42 10.95 4.89
C ALA A 114 -6.99 11.39 5.26
N ILE A 115 -6.13 10.45 5.64
CA ILE A 115 -4.73 10.74 5.97
C ILE A 115 -3.97 11.22 4.74
N ILE A 116 -4.11 10.56 3.57
CA ILE A 116 -3.48 11.01 2.32
C ILE A 116 -3.91 12.43 1.96
N ARG A 117 -5.21 12.75 2.11
CA ARG A 117 -5.71 14.09 1.86
C ARG A 117 -5.08 15.12 2.80
N THR A 118 -5.01 14.82 4.09
CA THR A 118 -4.40 15.69 5.09
C THR A 118 -2.90 15.86 4.86
N ALA A 119 -2.19 14.77 4.54
CA ALA A 119 -0.77 14.79 4.19
C ALA A 119 -0.51 15.70 2.97
N ASN A 120 -1.36 15.60 1.93
CA ASN A 120 -1.28 16.47 0.77
C ASN A 120 -1.45 17.95 1.14
N GLN A 121 -2.46 18.28 1.95
CA GLN A 121 -2.73 19.66 2.41
C GLN A 121 -1.60 20.20 3.30
N ALA A 122 -0.95 19.33 4.08
CA ALA A 122 0.18 19.70 4.92
C ALA A 122 1.51 19.82 4.14
N GLY A 123 1.51 19.56 2.82
CA GLY A 123 2.70 19.61 1.98
C GLY A 123 3.62 18.40 2.12
N ALA A 124 3.13 17.26 2.59
CA ALA A 124 3.93 16.05 2.64
C ALA A 124 4.33 15.60 1.22
N HIS A 125 5.56 15.15 1.09
CA HIS A 125 6.14 14.69 -0.18
C HIS A 125 5.72 13.28 -0.55
N GLY A 126 5.21 12.51 0.42
CA GLY A 126 4.65 11.19 0.22
C GLY A 126 4.19 10.52 1.48
N VAL A 127 3.53 9.38 1.29
CA VAL A 127 3.04 8.50 2.36
C VAL A 127 3.67 7.12 2.18
N ILE A 128 4.09 6.48 3.26
CA ILE A 128 4.64 5.13 3.24
C ILE A 128 3.74 4.21 4.05
N ILE A 129 3.32 3.10 3.46
CA ILE A 129 2.49 2.08 4.10
C ILE A 129 3.17 0.71 4.05
N PRO A 130 2.91 -0.19 5.01
CA PRO A 130 3.44 -1.56 4.93
C PRO A 130 2.61 -2.40 3.96
N LYS A 131 3.22 -3.46 3.42
CA LYS A 131 2.54 -4.46 2.58
C LYS A 131 1.54 -5.30 3.34
N ARG A 132 1.76 -5.50 4.63
CA ARG A 132 0.92 -6.31 5.52
C ARG A 132 0.29 -5.43 6.59
N ARG A 133 -0.90 -5.82 7.08
CA ARG A 133 -1.67 -5.07 8.08
C ARG A 133 -1.95 -3.62 7.68
N ALA A 134 -2.17 -3.41 6.38
CA ALA A 134 -2.58 -2.12 5.85
C ALA A 134 -3.51 -2.33 4.67
N VAL A 135 -4.41 -1.40 4.46
CA VAL A 135 -5.22 -1.33 3.26
C VAL A 135 -4.37 -0.80 2.10
N GLY A 136 -4.58 -1.34 0.90
CA GLY A 136 -3.94 -0.83 -0.32
C GLY A 136 -4.67 0.38 -0.91
N LEU A 137 -4.18 0.87 -2.06
CA LEU A 137 -4.79 1.98 -2.81
C LEU A 137 -6.04 1.52 -3.56
N THR A 138 -7.11 1.25 -2.80
CA THR A 138 -8.42 0.85 -3.34
C THR A 138 -9.17 2.04 -3.95
N ALA A 139 -10.23 1.75 -4.72
CA ALA A 139 -11.11 2.80 -5.25
C ALA A 139 -11.76 3.64 -4.13
N THR A 140 -12.00 3.05 -2.97
CA THR A 140 -12.50 3.78 -1.79
C THR A 140 -11.46 4.76 -1.27
N VAL A 141 -10.18 4.37 -1.16
CA VAL A 141 -9.08 5.28 -0.79
C VAL A 141 -8.97 6.43 -1.79
N ALA A 142 -9.02 6.13 -3.08
CA ALA A 142 -8.95 7.16 -4.12
C ALA A 142 -10.11 8.18 -4.02
N ARG A 143 -11.33 7.71 -3.73
CA ARG A 143 -12.49 8.59 -3.52
C ARG A 143 -12.38 9.41 -2.23
N THR A 144 -12.04 8.78 -1.11
CA THR A 144 -11.98 9.45 0.21
C THR A 144 -10.82 10.40 0.34
N SER A 145 -9.74 10.19 -0.42
CA SER A 145 -8.65 11.14 -0.55
C SER A 145 -9.02 12.39 -1.36
N ALA A 146 -10.23 12.45 -1.94
CA ALA A 146 -10.68 13.55 -2.81
C ALA A 146 -9.70 13.85 -3.95
N GLY A 147 -9.05 12.81 -4.49
CA GLY A 147 -8.07 12.92 -5.56
C GLY A 147 -6.64 13.24 -5.11
N ALA A 148 -6.39 13.47 -3.81
CA ALA A 148 -5.05 13.78 -3.30
C ALA A 148 -4.03 12.64 -3.58
N VAL A 149 -4.50 11.40 -3.70
CA VAL A 149 -3.65 10.25 -4.06
C VAL A 149 -2.91 10.41 -5.41
N ASN A 150 -3.42 11.25 -6.32
CA ASN A 150 -2.75 11.52 -7.60
C ASN A 150 -1.60 12.52 -7.48
N TYR A 151 -1.51 13.25 -6.38
CA TYR A 151 -0.52 14.31 -6.12
C TYR A 151 0.43 13.96 -4.99
N THR A 152 0.03 13.05 -4.09
CA THR A 152 0.83 12.58 -2.97
C THR A 152 1.23 11.13 -3.26
N PRO A 153 2.47 10.87 -3.68
CA PRO A 153 2.93 9.52 -3.97
C PRO A 153 2.85 8.64 -2.72
N VAL A 154 2.39 7.41 -2.90
CA VAL A 154 2.27 6.43 -1.83
C VAL A 154 3.21 5.26 -2.13
N ALA A 155 4.16 5.02 -1.25
CA ALA A 155 5.07 3.88 -1.34
C ALA A 155 4.57 2.72 -0.46
N LYS A 156 4.75 1.49 -0.95
CA LYS A 156 4.34 0.28 -0.25
C LYS A 156 5.55 -0.61 0.04
N VAL A 157 5.89 -0.75 1.32
CA VAL A 157 7.15 -1.37 1.75
C VAL A 157 6.93 -2.64 2.56
N THR A 158 7.89 -3.55 2.51
CA THR A 158 7.81 -4.83 3.25
C THR A 158 8.05 -4.63 4.75
N ASN A 159 8.96 -3.71 5.13
CA ASN A 159 9.34 -3.46 6.51
C ASN A 159 9.52 -1.95 6.76
N LEU A 160 8.63 -1.35 7.56
CA LEU A 160 8.71 0.07 7.91
C LEU A 160 9.96 0.39 8.73
N VAL A 161 10.37 -0.48 9.66
CA VAL A 161 11.53 -0.25 10.51
C VAL A 161 12.81 -0.14 9.67
N THR A 162 13.00 -1.04 8.70
CA THR A 162 14.14 -0.98 7.79
C THR A 162 14.17 0.34 7.01
N VAL A 163 13.02 0.76 6.49
CA VAL A 163 12.92 2.05 5.77
C VAL A 163 13.22 3.23 6.70
N MET A 164 12.73 3.21 7.93
CA MET A 164 13.05 4.26 8.91
C MET A 164 14.54 4.33 9.22
N GLU A 165 15.20 3.17 9.37
CA GLU A 165 16.64 3.11 9.59
C GLU A 165 17.45 3.66 8.40
N ASP A 166 17.02 3.36 7.18
CA ASP A 166 17.68 3.86 5.99
C ASP A 166 17.47 5.38 5.85
N LEU A 167 16.27 5.88 6.07
CA LEU A 167 15.99 7.31 6.07
C LEU A 167 16.74 8.07 7.18
N LYS A 168 16.95 7.45 8.38
CA LYS A 168 17.80 8.02 9.43
C LYS A 168 19.25 8.20 8.97
N LYS A 169 19.79 7.25 8.21
CA LYS A 169 21.15 7.36 7.66
C LYS A 169 21.28 8.54 6.69
N GLU A 170 20.17 8.92 6.04
CA GLU A 170 20.08 10.10 5.19
C GLU A 170 19.83 11.41 5.97
N GLY A 171 19.82 11.35 7.31
CA GLY A 171 19.68 12.51 8.18
C GLY A 171 18.23 12.89 8.52
N MET A 172 17.26 12.03 8.25
CA MET A 172 15.86 12.31 8.59
C MET A 172 15.57 12.07 10.08
N TRP A 173 14.74 12.94 10.63
CA TRP A 173 14.22 12.84 11.99
C TRP A 173 12.82 12.27 11.99
N PHE A 174 12.45 11.54 13.05
CA PHE A 174 11.14 10.91 13.17
C PHE A 174 10.41 11.41 14.40
N VAL A 175 9.13 11.73 14.21
CA VAL A 175 8.18 12.05 15.28
C VAL A 175 7.11 10.97 15.26
N CYS A 176 6.83 10.37 16.41
CA CYS A 176 5.76 9.38 16.55
C CYS A 176 4.49 10.06 17.07
N ALA A 177 3.36 9.78 16.45
CA ALA A 177 2.04 10.16 16.94
C ALA A 177 1.32 8.90 17.42
N ASP A 178 1.02 8.83 18.71
CA ASP A 178 0.29 7.74 19.35
C ASP A 178 -0.62 8.32 20.43
N MET A 179 -1.75 7.68 20.68
CA MET A 179 -2.71 8.12 21.71
C MET A 179 -2.16 8.02 23.12
N ASP A 180 -1.24 7.08 23.35
CA ASP A 180 -0.62 6.83 24.66
C ASP A 180 0.61 7.72 24.91
N LEU A 181 1.02 8.52 23.93
CA LEU A 181 2.14 9.45 24.08
C LEU A 181 1.66 10.78 24.68
N SER A 182 2.36 11.25 25.72
CA SER A 182 2.13 12.61 26.23
C SER A 182 2.61 13.65 25.22
N LEU A 183 2.01 14.85 25.24
CA LEU A 183 2.41 15.99 24.38
C LEU A 183 3.89 16.36 24.54
N ILE A 184 4.50 16.07 25.68
CA ILE A 184 5.92 16.30 25.97
C ILE A 184 6.82 15.42 25.08
N HIS A 185 6.40 14.17 24.79
CA HIS A 185 7.18 13.27 23.93
C HIS A 185 7.06 13.61 22.44
N ILE A 186 6.08 14.41 22.05
CA ILE A 186 5.86 14.84 20.68
C ILE A 186 6.69 16.09 20.33
N SER A 187 7.00 16.93 21.32
CA SER A 187 7.61 18.25 21.12
C SER A 187 9.10 18.35 21.41
N GLU A 188 9.71 17.35 22.05
CA GLU A 188 11.16 17.36 22.29
C GLU A 188 11.89 16.47 21.29
N PRO A 189 12.69 17.07 20.35
CA PRO A 189 13.72 16.29 19.68
C PRO A 189 14.68 15.79 20.75
N THR A 190 14.78 14.48 20.91
CA THR A 190 15.78 13.88 21.79
C THR A 190 17.16 14.34 21.31
N ARG A 191 17.68 15.43 21.87
CA ARG A 191 19.11 15.73 21.80
C ARG A 191 19.78 14.60 22.56
N GLN A 192 20.34 13.66 21.84
CA GLN A 192 21.38 12.83 22.40
C GLN A 192 22.49 13.80 22.80
N ALA A 193 22.65 14.00 24.11
CA ALA A 193 23.78 14.68 24.63
C ALA A 193 25.02 13.89 24.16
N GLU A 194 25.86 14.51 23.40
CA GLU A 194 27.22 14.04 23.17
C GLU A 194 27.93 14.09 24.54
N ILE A 195 28.34 12.91 24.99
CA ILE A 195 29.33 12.75 26.08
C ILE A 195 30.64 12.36 25.42
#